data_c4c4aa50911bd4cbddad69b62d421591
#
_entry.id   c4c4aa50911bd4cbddad69b62d421591
#
_cell.length_a   1.000
_cell.length_b   1.000
_cell.length_c   1.000
_cell.angle_alpha   90.00
_cell.angle_beta   90.00
_cell.angle_gamma   90.00
#
_symmetry.space_group_name_H-M   'P 1'
#
loop_
_entity.id
_entity.type
_entity.pdbx_description
1 polymer ?
#
loop_
_entity_poly.entity_id
_entity_poly.type
_entity_poly.pdbx_seq_one_letter_code
_entity_poly.pdbx_strand_id
1 'polypeptide(L)'
;RYRKNIILDHISASWSVDETMSIYHCENVTIQWCMITESLSQSNHTKGSHGFGGIWGSNYSTYHHNLLAHHSSRNPRWASGGGFNDYRNNVLYNWGYNSSYGGEKHQVGNPKFSDITVNFVNNYYKPGPATDKGKVSYRIVNPGSRGEGDYGKWYVSGNVIEGNKDVSSDNWNGGVQVSGGDENLEKFKLDKPWDAMKINEQTPAEAYEAVLAGAGCCKPKRDAVDSRIIEEVRSGEATFEGDSFKKRGRMANSSLKSGIIDSPDDVGGWPVLKTAPAPADSDHDGMPDTWELNNGLNPNDPADGSKISS
;
A
#
# COMPACT_ATOMS: atom_id res chain seq x y z
N ARG A 1 5.74 -7.53 13.81
CA ARG A 1 6.13 -6.47 14.77
C ARG A 1 7.52 -6.72 15.35
N TYR A 2 8.23 -5.66 15.74
CA TYR A 2 9.47 -5.69 16.53
C TYR A 2 10.62 -6.48 15.85
N ARG A 3 10.70 -6.41 14.53
CA ARG A 3 11.77 -6.99 13.71
C ARG A 3 12.53 -5.89 12.99
N LYS A 4 13.72 -6.22 12.46
CA LYS A 4 14.59 -5.26 11.77
C LYS A 4 15.08 -5.82 10.44
N ASN A 5 15.49 -4.89 9.55
CA ASN A 5 16.13 -5.19 8.29
C ASN A 5 15.25 -6.11 7.41
N ILE A 6 14.07 -5.59 7.06
CA ILE A 6 13.07 -6.30 6.28
C ILE A 6 12.92 -5.62 4.93
N ILE A 7 12.97 -6.40 3.86
CA ILE A 7 12.57 -5.95 2.54
C ILE A 7 11.47 -6.88 2.01
N LEU A 8 10.40 -6.29 1.48
CA LEU A 8 9.36 -6.97 0.70
C LEU A 8 9.38 -6.34 -0.68
N ASP A 9 9.61 -7.15 -1.68
CA ASP A 9 9.84 -6.72 -3.05
C ASP A 9 9.06 -7.61 -4.04
N HIS A 10 8.31 -6.98 -4.95
CA HIS A 10 7.53 -7.64 -6.00
C HIS A 10 6.58 -8.76 -5.49
N ILE A 11 5.90 -8.52 -4.37
CA ILE A 11 4.94 -9.44 -3.79
C ILE A 11 3.52 -9.04 -4.24
N SER A 12 2.72 -10.03 -4.63
CA SER A 12 1.27 -9.88 -4.76
C SER A 12 0.58 -10.49 -3.54
N ALA A 13 -0.20 -9.70 -2.83
CA ALA A 13 -0.97 -10.08 -1.65
C ALA A 13 -2.43 -9.67 -1.83
N SER A 14 -3.35 -10.63 -1.70
CA SER A 14 -4.78 -10.43 -1.91
C SER A 14 -5.62 -11.29 -0.97
N TRP A 15 -6.93 -11.00 -0.88
CA TRP A 15 -7.96 -11.84 -0.30
C TRP A 15 -7.78 -12.14 1.19
N SER A 16 -7.22 -11.17 1.91
CA SER A 16 -7.14 -11.26 3.36
C SER A 16 -8.52 -11.05 4.01
N VAL A 17 -8.69 -11.64 5.18
CA VAL A 17 -9.92 -11.48 5.97
C VAL A 17 -9.91 -10.24 6.86
N ASP A 18 -8.76 -9.56 7.00
CA ASP A 18 -8.55 -8.30 7.72
C ASP A 18 -7.58 -7.42 6.91
N GLU A 19 -6.40 -7.09 7.42
CA GLU A 19 -5.38 -6.38 6.65
C GLU A 19 -4.62 -7.30 5.70
N THR A 20 -4.51 -6.87 4.44
CA THR A 20 -3.82 -7.64 3.40
C THR A 20 -2.31 -7.66 3.61
N MET A 21 -1.71 -6.54 4.02
CA MET A 21 -0.28 -6.48 4.34
C MET A 21 -0.02 -5.52 5.50
N SER A 22 0.36 -6.03 6.66
CA SER A 22 0.63 -5.21 7.85
C SER A 22 2.04 -5.39 8.38
N ILE A 23 2.84 -4.32 8.34
CA ILE A 23 4.18 -4.25 8.93
C ILE A 23 4.30 -2.96 9.73
N TYR A 24 4.39 -3.06 11.04
CA TYR A 24 4.48 -1.91 11.92
C TYR A 24 5.27 -2.19 13.19
N HIS A 25 5.79 -1.13 13.81
CA HIS A 25 6.70 -1.18 14.95
C HIS A 25 7.92 -2.11 14.70
N CYS A 26 8.39 -2.11 13.47
CA CYS A 26 9.65 -2.70 13.05
C CYS A 26 10.70 -1.59 12.84
N GLU A 27 11.85 -1.93 12.31
CA GLU A 27 12.92 -0.97 12.04
C GLU A 27 13.66 -1.35 10.75
N ASN A 28 14.05 -0.36 9.95
CA ASN A 28 14.70 -0.56 8.67
C ASN A 28 13.86 -1.48 7.75
N VAL A 29 12.68 -0.99 7.35
CA VAL A 29 11.76 -1.74 6.50
C VAL A 29 11.67 -1.07 5.13
N THR A 30 11.75 -1.86 4.08
CA THR A 30 11.38 -1.44 2.73
C THR A 30 10.25 -2.32 2.22
N ILE A 31 9.17 -1.69 1.72
CA ILE A 31 8.13 -2.36 0.94
C ILE A 31 8.10 -1.68 -0.41
N GLN A 32 8.46 -2.41 -1.45
CA GLN A 32 8.59 -1.85 -2.79
C GLN A 32 7.99 -2.76 -3.84
N TRP A 33 7.44 -2.16 -4.89
CA TRP A 33 6.93 -2.86 -6.06
C TRP A 33 5.95 -3.99 -5.74
N CYS A 34 5.19 -3.85 -4.65
CA CYS A 34 4.19 -4.84 -4.24
C CYS A 34 2.80 -4.45 -4.76
N MET A 35 1.97 -5.46 -5.03
CA MET A 35 0.53 -5.32 -5.19
C MET A 35 -0.17 -5.78 -3.91
N ILE A 36 -0.94 -4.90 -3.29
CA ILE A 36 -1.74 -5.16 -2.10
C ILE A 36 -3.18 -4.87 -2.49
N THR A 37 -3.98 -5.90 -2.68
CA THR A 37 -5.25 -5.73 -3.40
C THR A 37 -6.38 -6.60 -2.86
N GLU A 38 -7.63 -6.21 -3.12
CA GLU A 38 -8.84 -7.01 -2.91
C GLU A 38 -8.93 -7.71 -1.54
N SER A 39 -8.85 -6.98 -0.45
CA SER A 39 -9.21 -7.53 0.86
C SER A 39 -10.70 -7.88 0.92
N LEU A 40 -11.03 -8.99 1.60
CA LEU A 40 -12.40 -9.50 1.69
C LEU A 40 -13.26 -8.69 2.66
N SER A 41 -14.29 -8.04 2.14
CA SER A 41 -15.09 -7.10 2.90
C SER A 41 -16.02 -7.78 3.92
N GLN A 42 -16.65 -8.89 3.56
CA GLN A 42 -17.44 -9.71 4.46
C GLN A 42 -16.92 -11.14 4.39
N SER A 43 -16.06 -11.47 5.32
CA SER A 43 -15.48 -12.79 5.46
C SER A 43 -15.91 -13.43 6.79
N ASN A 44 -15.24 -14.49 7.20
CA ASN A 44 -15.41 -15.12 8.50
C ASN A 44 -14.65 -14.42 9.66
N HIS A 45 -14.29 -13.14 9.49
CA HIS A 45 -13.64 -12.36 10.55
C HIS A 45 -14.59 -12.15 11.73
N THR A 46 -14.14 -12.43 12.95
CA THR A 46 -14.97 -12.44 14.17
C THR A 46 -15.61 -11.09 14.54
N LYS A 47 -15.02 -9.97 14.08
CA LYS A 47 -15.58 -8.61 14.27
C LYS A 47 -16.53 -8.18 13.17
N GLY A 48 -16.92 -9.08 12.28
CA GLY A 48 -17.77 -8.79 11.14
C GLY A 48 -17.02 -8.15 9.98
N SER A 49 -17.67 -7.23 9.28
CA SER A 49 -17.15 -6.66 8.05
C SER A 49 -15.80 -5.94 8.22
N HIS A 50 -14.80 -6.43 7.51
CA HIS A 50 -13.46 -5.88 7.39
C HIS A 50 -13.13 -5.66 5.90
N GLY A 51 -11.93 -5.85 5.44
CA GLY A 51 -11.54 -5.63 4.04
C GLY A 51 -10.65 -4.40 3.93
N PHE A 52 -9.39 -4.56 4.41
CA PHE A 52 -8.46 -3.46 4.61
C PHE A 52 -7.11 -3.71 3.94
N GLY A 53 -6.45 -2.63 3.52
CA GLY A 53 -5.12 -2.68 2.92
C GLY A 53 -4.06 -3.12 3.92
N GLY A 54 -3.71 -2.28 4.87
CA GLY A 54 -2.69 -2.65 5.84
C GLY A 54 -2.45 -1.63 6.94
N ILE A 55 -1.80 -2.06 8.02
CA ILE A 55 -1.25 -1.17 9.05
C ILE A 55 0.26 -1.09 8.82
N TRP A 56 0.74 0.11 8.53
CA TRP A 56 2.16 0.42 8.31
C TRP A 56 2.65 1.42 9.35
N GLY A 57 3.94 1.56 9.47
CA GLY A 57 4.56 2.47 10.41
C GLY A 57 5.65 1.77 11.20
N SER A 58 6.87 1.87 10.70
CA SER A 58 8.07 1.30 11.29
C SER A 58 9.19 2.32 11.23
N ASN A 59 10.10 2.27 12.21
CA ASN A 59 11.14 3.27 12.31
C ASN A 59 12.18 3.13 11.17
N TYR A 60 12.53 4.24 10.52
CA TYR A 60 13.40 4.30 9.35
C TYR A 60 12.93 3.39 8.22
N SER A 61 11.70 3.63 7.76
CA SER A 61 11.07 2.76 6.75
C SER A 61 10.69 3.53 5.49
N THR A 62 10.79 2.84 4.36
CA THR A 62 10.43 3.36 3.03
C THR A 62 9.42 2.44 2.36
N TYR A 63 8.35 3.02 1.85
CA TYR A 63 7.26 2.35 1.15
C TYR A 63 7.10 3.02 -0.21
N HIS A 64 7.53 2.36 -1.30
CA HIS A 64 7.52 3.01 -2.60
C HIS A 64 7.16 2.09 -3.75
N HIS A 65 6.57 2.68 -4.78
CA HIS A 65 6.17 1.98 -6.01
C HIS A 65 5.25 0.78 -5.76
N ASN A 66 4.38 0.87 -4.75
CA ASN A 66 3.39 -0.15 -4.47
C ASN A 66 2.04 0.24 -5.08
N LEU A 67 1.24 -0.75 -5.43
CA LEU A 67 -0.17 -0.60 -5.77
C LEU A 67 -1.04 -1.06 -4.59
N LEU A 68 -1.89 -0.17 -4.08
CA LEU A 68 -2.98 -0.53 -3.16
C LEU A 68 -4.30 -0.34 -3.91
N ALA A 69 -5.12 -1.39 -4.02
CA ALA A 69 -6.37 -1.32 -4.77
C ALA A 69 -7.50 -2.15 -4.16
N HIS A 70 -8.73 -1.67 -4.28
CA HIS A 70 -9.95 -2.36 -3.87
C HIS A 70 -10.01 -2.72 -2.39
N HIS A 71 -9.68 -1.75 -1.53
CA HIS A 71 -9.83 -1.87 -0.08
C HIS A 71 -10.84 -0.88 0.46
N SER A 72 -11.69 -1.32 1.38
CA SER A 72 -12.65 -0.42 2.02
C SER A 72 -11.97 0.70 2.81
N SER A 73 -10.79 0.45 3.40
CA SER A 73 -10.05 1.36 4.27
C SER A 73 -8.60 0.88 4.47
N ARG A 74 -7.82 1.59 5.26
CA ARG A 74 -6.42 1.30 5.64
C ARG A 74 -5.46 1.23 4.45
N ASN A 75 -5.39 2.34 3.69
CA ASN A 75 -4.57 2.43 2.47
C ASN A 75 -3.34 3.38 2.59
N PRO A 76 -2.42 3.17 3.51
CA PRO A 76 -2.48 2.34 4.72
C PRO A 76 -3.10 3.08 5.93
N ARG A 77 -3.35 2.36 7.04
CA ARG A 77 -3.44 2.95 8.36
C ARG A 77 -2.03 3.07 8.95
N TRP A 78 -1.70 4.24 9.45
CA TRP A 78 -0.42 4.46 10.12
C TRP A 78 -0.51 4.07 11.59
N ALA A 79 0.42 3.24 12.02
CA ALA A 79 0.50 2.81 13.42
C ALA A 79 0.89 3.99 14.31
N SER A 80 0.25 4.10 15.46
CA SER A 80 0.60 5.10 16.47
C SER A 80 2.04 4.92 16.94
N GLY A 81 2.83 5.99 16.98
CA GLY A 81 4.24 5.92 17.37
C GLY A 81 5.10 5.11 16.38
N GLY A 82 4.78 5.16 15.09
CA GLY A 82 5.40 4.34 14.05
C GLY A 82 6.81 4.78 13.62
N GLY A 83 7.43 5.78 14.25
CA GLY A 83 8.77 6.25 13.90
C GLY A 83 8.84 7.04 12.59
N PHE A 84 10.00 7.04 11.94
CA PHE A 84 10.28 7.76 10.70
C PHE A 84 9.87 6.93 9.48
N ASN A 85 8.97 7.44 8.67
CA ASN A 85 8.38 6.74 7.53
C ASN A 85 8.42 7.59 6.27
N ASP A 86 8.72 6.97 5.14
CA ASP A 86 8.73 7.59 3.83
C ASP A 86 7.78 6.83 2.90
N TYR A 87 6.72 7.50 2.45
CA TYR A 87 5.69 6.94 1.57
C TYR A 87 5.67 7.75 0.27
N ARG A 88 6.24 7.19 -0.80
CA ARG A 88 6.37 7.90 -2.07
C ARG A 88 6.20 7.04 -3.30
N ASN A 89 5.75 7.67 -4.38
CA ASN A 89 5.57 7.02 -5.68
C ASN A 89 4.67 5.77 -5.63
N ASN A 90 3.75 5.69 -4.68
CA ASN A 90 2.75 4.62 -4.66
C ASN A 90 1.51 5.01 -5.45
N VAL A 91 0.77 4.01 -5.88
CA VAL A 91 -0.52 4.16 -6.55
C VAL A 91 -1.61 3.66 -5.63
N LEU A 92 -2.64 4.47 -5.40
CA LEU A 92 -3.84 4.08 -4.68
C LEU A 92 -5.05 4.17 -5.60
N TYR A 93 -5.78 3.06 -5.73
CA TYR A 93 -6.99 2.97 -6.55
C TYR A 93 -8.17 2.44 -5.76
N ASN A 94 -9.35 3.01 -6.04
CA ASN A 94 -10.65 2.50 -5.61
C ASN A 94 -10.75 2.17 -4.11
N TRP A 95 -10.31 3.10 -3.26
CA TRP A 95 -10.55 3.00 -1.81
C TRP A 95 -12.04 3.26 -1.49
N GLY A 96 -12.54 2.64 -0.44
CA GLY A 96 -13.92 2.83 -0.03
C GLY A 96 -14.14 4.12 0.76
N TYR A 97 -14.37 3.98 2.07
CA TYR A 97 -14.68 5.11 2.95
C TYR A 97 -13.44 5.79 3.55
N ASN A 98 -12.27 5.24 3.36
CA ASN A 98 -11.05 5.85 3.87
C ASN A 98 -9.82 5.51 3.01
N SER A 99 -9.08 6.52 2.65
CA SER A 99 -7.77 6.39 2.01
C SER A 99 -6.71 6.03 3.06
N SER A 100 -5.71 6.87 3.26
CA SER A 100 -4.73 6.73 4.32
C SER A 100 -5.15 7.49 5.58
N TYR A 101 -4.81 6.98 6.80
CA TYR A 101 -5.18 7.64 8.05
C TYR A 101 -4.39 7.13 9.25
N GLY A 102 -4.59 7.73 10.42
CA GLY A 102 -3.96 7.33 11.67
C GLY A 102 -2.67 8.10 11.96
N GLY A 103 -1.67 7.44 12.51
CA GLY A 103 -0.39 8.08 12.83
C GLY A 103 -0.48 9.03 14.02
N GLU A 104 -1.21 8.64 15.04
CA GLU A 104 -1.17 9.30 16.33
C GLU A 104 0.26 9.23 16.90
N LYS A 105 0.70 10.30 17.56
CA LYS A 105 2.08 10.43 18.04
C LYS A 105 2.49 9.29 18.97
N HIS A 106 1.62 8.94 19.90
CA HIS A 106 1.96 8.00 20.97
C HIS A 106 1.34 6.64 20.79
N GLN A 107 2.12 5.58 20.95
CA GLN A 107 1.56 4.26 21.21
C GLN A 107 1.20 4.16 22.71
N VAL A 108 -0.07 3.95 22.99
CA VAL A 108 -0.56 3.79 24.36
C VAL A 108 0.10 2.57 25.02
N GLY A 109 0.62 2.76 26.23
CA GLY A 109 1.23 1.69 27.04
C GLY A 109 2.64 1.26 26.62
N ASN A 110 3.25 1.90 25.62
CA ASN A 110 4.63 1.61 25.24
C ASN A 110 5.39 2.90 24.83
N PRO A 111 6.12 3.54 25.75
CA PRO A 111 6.81 4.80 25.48
C PRO A 111 7.94 4.69 24.45
N LYS A 112 8.41 3.49 24.11
CA LYS A 112 9.40 3.27 23.04
C LYS A 112 8.87 3.71 21.66
N PHE A 113 7.56 3.71 21.46
CA PHE A 113 6.89 4.09 20.21
C PHE A 113 6.05 5.34 20.46
N SER A 114 6.71 6.46 20.73
CA SER A 114 6.08 7.71 21.12
C SER A 114 6.15 8.83 20.09
N ASP A 115 6.70 8.56 18.93
CA ASP A 115 6.78 9.53 17.83
C ASP A 115 6.45 8.87 16.48
N ILE A 116 5.87 9.65 15.60
CA ILE A 116 5.72 9.29 14.19
C ILE A 116 5.94 10.52 13.31
N THR A 117 6.76 10.34 12.29
CA THR A 117 7.02 11.32 11.24
C THR A 117 6.88 10.65 9.89
N VAL A 118 6.10 11.25 9.00
CA VAL A 118 5.81 10.66 7.69
C VAL A 118 6.09 11.67 6.58
N ASN A 119 6.94 11.30 5.62
CA ASN A 119 6.97 11.90 4.30
C ASN A 119 5.91 11.24 3.44
N PHE A 120 5.06 12.01 2.80
CA PHE A 120 3.97 11.56 1.93
C PHE A 120 4.10 12.27 0.58
N VAL A 121 4.86 11.68 -0.34
CA VAL A 121 5.43 12.41 -1.49
C VAL A 121 5.16 11.72 -2.81
N ASN A 122 4.72 12.48 -3.80
CA ASN A 122 4.63 12.06 -5.20
C ASN A 122 3.83 10.77 -5.43
N ASN A 123 2.78 10.51 -4.63
CA ASN A 123 1.89 9.38 -4.83
C ASN A 123 0.77 9.73 -5.82
N TYR A 124 0.22 8.73 -6.49
CA TYR A 124 -0.90 8.87 -7.41
C TYR A 124 -2.17 8.26 -6.84
N TYR A 125 -3.22 9.05 -6.72
CA TYR A 125 -4.53 8.67 -6.20
C TYR A 125 -5.55 8.67 -7.32
N LYS A 126 -6.15 7.53 -7.60
CA LYS A 126 -7.22 7.37 -8.58
C LYS A 126 -8.50 6.91 -7.88
N PRO A 127 -9.47 7.81 -7.62
CA PRO A 127 -10.78 7.42 -7.11
C PRO A 127 -11.45 6.43 -8.05
N GLY A 128 -12.07 5.41 -7.50
CA GLY A 128 -12.78 4.40 -8.27
C GLY A 128 -14.27 4.29 -7.89
N PRO A 129 -14.97 3.27 -8.38
CA PRO A 129 -16.40 3.09 -8.15
C PRO A 129 -16.79 3.01 -6.68
N ALA A 130 -15.97 2.36 -5.81
CA ALA A 130 -16.24 2.24 -4.38
C ALA A 130 -15.89 3.47 -3.57
N THR A 131 -15.15 4.42 -4.15
CA THR A 131 -14.69 5.58 -3.40
C THR A 131 -15.84 6.48 -3.00
N ASP A 132 -15.99 6.73 -1.70
CA ASP A 132 -17.02 7.62 -1.17
C ASP A 132 -16.87 9.02 -1.76
N LYS A 133 -18.00 9.62 -2.13
CA LYS A 133 -18.04 10.96 -2.71
C LYS A 133 -17.72 12.06 -1.68
N GLY A 134 -17.49 13.27 -2.16
CA GLY A 134 -17.17 14.43 -1.34
C GLY A 134 -15.74 14.39 -0.80
N LYS A 135 -15.52 14.81 0.43
CA LYS A 135 -14.17 14.95 1.01
C LYS A 135 -13.31 13.69 0.93
N VAL A 136 -13.92 12.51 0.97
CA VAL A 136 -13.19 11.23 0.89
C VAL A 136 -12.57 11.00 -0.48
N SER A 137 -13.24 11.45 -1.56
CA SER A 137 -12.76 11.21 -2.93
C SER A 137 -11.46 11.95 -3.28
N TYR A 138 -11.10 12.97 -2.50
CA TYR A 138 -9.85 13.70 -2.70
C TYR A 138 -8.96 13.75 -1.44
N ARG A 139 -9.25 12.87 -0.46
CA ARG A 139 -8.43 12.72 0.73
C ARG A 139 -7.13 11.98 0.40
N ILE A 140 -6.00 12.64 0.61
CA ILE A 140 -4.68 12.02 0.58
C ILE A 140 -4.47 11.24 1.88
N VAL A 141 -4.60 11.94 3.01
CA VAL A 141 -4.42 11.34 4.33
C VAL A 141 -5.29 12.04 5.38
N ASN A 142 -5.71 11.26 6.38
CA ASN A 142 -6.39 11.76 7.59
C ASN A 142 -5.52 11.50 8.83
N PRO A 143 -4.57 12.38 9.15
CA PRO A 143 -3.77 12.28 10.36
C PRO A 143 -4.63 12.20 11.62
N GLY A 144 -4.34 11.20 12.46
CA GLY A 144 -5.07 10.94 13.70
C GLY A 144 -4.47 11.65 14.91
N SER A 145 -5.33 11.98 15.89
CA SER A 145 -4.94 12.43 17.21
C SER A 145 -5.98 11.99 18.22
N ARG A 146 -5.56 11.68 19.44
CA ARG A 146 -6.44 11.37 20.57
C ARG A 146 -6.60 12.56 21.52
N GLY A 147 -6.07 13.73 21.13
CA GLY A 147 -6.15 14.96 21.91
C GLY A 147 -4.84 15.76 21.91
N GLU A 148 -4.76 16.73 22.79
CA GLU A 148 -3.63 17.67 22.85
C GLU A 148 -2.30 16.92 23.08
N GLY A 149 -1.28 17.31 22.32
CA GLY A 149 0.06 16.71 22.36
C GLY A 149 0.22 15.37 21.62
N ASP A 150 -0.86 14.75 21.10
CA ASP A 150 -0.81 13.47 20.38
C ASP A 150 -0.85 13.67 18.85
N TYR A 151 0.00 14.55 18.35
CA TYR A 151 0.08 14.92 16.93
C TYR A 151 1.32 14.31 16.28
N GLY A 152 1.13 13.35 15.35
CA GLY A 152 2.19 12.90 14.44
C GLY A 152 2.61 14.03 13.50
N LYS A 153 3.78 13.93 12.88
CA LYS A 153 4.33 14.94 11.98
C LYS A 153 4.34 14.48 10.53
N TRP A 154 3.85 15.36 9.64
CA TRP A 154 3.60 15.00 8.26
C TRP A 154 4.18 16.04 7.31
N TYR A 155 5.01 15.58 6.38
CA TYR A 155 5.36 16.32 5.18
C TYR A 155 4.55 15.73 4.03
N VAL A 156 3.66 16.52 3.43
CA VAL A 156 2.77 16.06 2.34
C VAL A 156 2.94 16.98 1.15
N SER A 157 3.46 16.46 0.04
CA SER A 157 3.78 17.28 -1.13
C SER A 157 3.80 16.46 -2.42
N GLY A 158 3.42 17.08 -3.53
CA GLY A 158 3.54 16.50 -4.87
C GLY A 158 2.58 15.35 -5.17
N ASN A 159 1.67 15.00 -4.26
CA ASN A 159 0.69 13.94 -4.53
C ASN A 159 -0.38 14.41 -5.52
N VAL A 160 -0.75 13.55 -6.44
CA VAL A 160 -1.78 13.82 -7.45
C VAL A 160 -3.06 13.06 -7.12
N ILE A 161 -4.19 13.78 -7.15
CA ILE A 161 -5.54 13.19 -7.11
C ILE A 161 -6.14 13.32 -8.50
N GLU A 162 -6.38 12.19 -9.17
CA GLU A 162 -7.07 12.20 -10.46
C GLU A 162 -8.45 12.85 -10.33
N GLY A 163 -8.71 13.82 -11.20
CA GLY A 163 -9.97 14.58 -11.18
C GLY A 163 -10.03 15.74 -10.19
N ASN A 164 -8.99 16.00 -9.36
CA ASN A 164 -8.95 17.15 -8.45
C ASN A 164 -7.63 17.93 -8.57
N LYS A 165 -7.65 18.97 -9.41
CA LYS A 165 -6.47 19.80 -9.68
C LYS A 165 -6.07 20.68 -8.50
N ASP A 166 -7.02 21.16 -7.72
CA ASP A 166 -6.76 22.07 -6.60
C ASP A 166 -5.96 21.36 -5.52
N VAL A 167 -6.41 20.17 -5.11
CA VAL A 167 -5.69 19.33 -4.15
C VAL A 167 -4.35 18.83 -4.71
N SER A 168 -4.27 18.57 -6.00
CA SER A 168 -3.02 18.15 -6.65
C SER A 168 -1.99 19.29 -6.69
N SER A 169 -2.43 20.55 -6.81
CA SER A 169 -1.55 21.72 -6.81
C SER A 169 -1.07 22.11 -5.41
N ASP A 170 -1.92 21.90 -4.40
CA ASP A 170 -1.61 22.11 -2.99
C ASP A 170 -2.29 21.01 -2.15
N ASN A 171 -1.51 20.05 -1.72
CA ASN A 171 -2.02 18.88 -0.98
C ASN A 171 -2.63 19.26 0.38
N TRP A 172 -2.24 20.38 0.96
CA TRP A 172 -2.80 20.87 2.22
C TRP A 172 -4.14 21.60 2.03
N ASN A 173 -4.48 21.98 0.81
CA ASN A 173 -5.77 22.56 0.45
C ASN A 173 -6.86 21.46 0.33
N GLY A 174 -7.20 20.82 1.44
CA GLY A 174 -8.26 19.80 1.56
C GLY A 174 -7.84 18.36 1.32
N GLY A 175 -6.62 18.06 0.84
CA GLY A 175 -6.10 16.70 0.70
C GLY A 175 -5.68 16.09 2.03
N VAL A 176 -5.08 16.88 2.90
CA VAL A 176 -4.82 16.52 4.30
C VAL A 176 -6.04 16.93 5.14
N GLN A 177 -6.68 15.96 5.78
CA GLN A 177 -7.92 16.16 6.55
C GLN A 177 -7.70 15.63 7.97
N VAL A 178 -7.25 16.49 8.88
CA VAL A 178 -6.83 16.08 10.22
C VAL A 178 -8.00 15.77 11.15
N SER A 179 -7.77 14.93 12.11
CA SER A 179 -8.71 14.70 13.20
C SER A 179 -8.88 15.95 14.07
N GLY A 180 -10.13 16.25 14.41
CA GLY A 180 -10.47 17.39 15.27
C GLY A 180 -10.69 18.71 14.55
N GLY A 181 -10.56 18.75 13.21
CA GLY A 181 -10.86 19.94 12.40
C GLY A 181 -9.63 20.66 11.86
N ASP A 182 -9.87 21.54 10.87
CA ASP A 182 -8.81 22.20 10.09
C ASP A 182 -7.97 23.17 10.92
N GLU A 183 -8.46 23.65 12.05
CA GLU A 183 -7.72 24.49 13.01
C GLU A 183 -6.51 23.77 13.62
N ASN A 184 -6.44 22.46 13.50
CA ASN A 184 -5.32 21.66 13.97
C ASN A 184 -4.26 21.36 12.89
N LEU A 185 -4.46 21.73 11.63
CA LEU A 185 -3.58 21.41 10.51
C LEU A 185 -2.10 21.69 10.81
N GLU A 186 -1.79 22.88 11.32
CA GLU A 186 -0.43 23.32 11.62
C GLU A 186 0.26 22.46 12.71
N LYS A 187 -0.52 21.80 13.58
CA LYS A 187 0.04 20.90 14.61
C LYS A 187 0.64 19.64 14.00
N PHE A 188 0.16 19.21 12.82
CA PHE A 188 0.62 18.04 12.11
C PHE A 188 1.70 18.34 11.05
N LYS A 189 1.71 19.54 10.50
CA LYS A 189 2.50 19.92 9.34
C LYS A 189 4.00 19.98 9.60
N LEU A 190 4.78 19.54 8.62
CA LEU A 190 6.20 19.78 8.47
C LEU A 190 6.47 20.57 7.21
N ASP A 191 7.33 21.58 7.30
CA ASP A 191 7.77 22.39 6.16
C ASP A 191 8.79 21.70 5.28
N LYS A 192 9.50 20.70 5.83
CA LYS A 192 10.53 19.94 5.14
C LYS A 192 10.42 18.45 5.46
N PRO A 193 10.72 17.58 4.49
CA PRO A 193 10.77 16.14 4.74
C PRO A 193 11.92 15.82 5.69
N TRP A 194 11.78 14.73 6.43
CA TRP A 194 12.94 14.12 7.08
C TRP A 194 13.83 13.43 5.99
N ASP A 195 15.11 13.30 6.26
CA ASP A 195 16.10 12.76 5.31
C ASP A 195 15.99 11.24 5.22
N ALA A 196 15.12 10.78 4.31
CA ALA A 196 14.83 9.38 4.06
C ALA A 196 15.89 8.74 3.14
N MET A 197 15.87 7.41 3.06
CA MET A 197 16.65 6.66 2.08
C MET A 197 16.35 7.16 0.66
N LYS A 198 17.38 7.40 -0.11
CA LYS A 198 17.24 7.83 -1.51
C LYS A 198 16.72 6.66 -2.35
N ILE A 199 15.70 6.93 -3.14
CA ILE A 199 15.17 6.03 -4.16
C ILE A 199 15.28 6.70 -5.54
N ASN A 200 15.03 5.95 -6.58
CA ASN A 200 14.82 6.53 -7.92
C ASN A 200 13.43 7.18 -7.94
N GLU A 201 13.36 8.45 -7.52
CA GLU A 201 12.12 9.20 -7.40
C GLU A 201 11.59 9.60 -8.77
N GLN A 202 10.30 9.45 -8.96
CA GLN A 202 9.56 9.75 -10.17
C GLN A 202 8.47 10.79 -9.90
N THR A 203 8.00 11.44 -10.95
CA THR A 203 6.74 12.19 -10.88
C THR A 203 5.58 11.21 -10.61
N PRO A 204 4.46 11.64 -10.03
CA PRO A 204 3.30 10.75 -9.81
C PRO A 204 2.80 10.05 -11.07
N ALA A 205 2.83 10.73 -12.22
CA ALA A 205 2.40 10.15 -13.49
C ALA A 205 3.38 9.06 -14.00
N GLU A 206 4.69 9.28 -13.90
CA GLU A 206 5.70 8.28 -14.23
C GLU A 206 5.62 7.09 -13.26
N ALA A 207 5.44 7.34 -11.97
CA ALA A 207 5.27 6.30 -10.96
C ALA A 207 4.00 5.46 -11.22
N TYR A 208 2.89 6.10 -11.63
CA TYR A 208 1.68 5.40 -12.02
C TYR A 208 1.95 4.37 -13.12
N GLU A 209 2.58 4.77 -14.22
CA GLU A 209 2.90 3.86 -15.31
C GLU A 209 3.91 2.77 -14.91
N ALA A 210 4.95 3.15 -14.16
CA ALA A 210 5.97 2.22 -13.69
C ALA A 210 5.39 1.15 -12.73
N VAL A 211 4.53 1.54 -11.80
CA VAL A 211 3.85 0.64 -10.87
C VAL A 211 2.93 -0.32 -11.62
N LEU A 212 2.12 0.17 -12.56
CA LEU A 212 1.24 -0.69 -13.34
C LEU A 212 2.03 -1.67 -14.24
N ALA A 213 3.22 -1.29 -14.69
CA ALA A 213 4.09 -2.17 -15.45
C ALA A 213 4.81 -3.20 -14.57
N GLY A 214 5.31 -2.82 -13.40
CA GLY A 214 6.31 -3.58 -12.65
C GLY A 214 5.90 -4.11 -11.28
N ALA A 215 4.84 -3.63 -10.63
CA ALA A 215 4.50 -4.08 -9.29
C ALA A 215 3.91 -5.50 -9.25
N GLY A 216 4.06 -6.17 -8.11
CA GLY A 216 3.56 -7.50 -7.85
C GLY A 216 4.43 -8.62 -8.44
N CYS A 217 3.93 -9.83 -8.37
CA CYS A 217 4.54 -11.03 -8.97
C CYS A 217 4.45 -10.99 -10.50
N CYS A 218 5.21 -10.09 -11.13
CA CYS A 218 5.13 -9.86 -12.58
C CYS A 218 6.09 -10.72 -13.42
N LYS A 219 6.97 -11.48 -12.80
CA LYS A 219 7.95 -12.35 -13.50
C LYS A 219 7.76 -13.82 -13.17
N PRO A 220 7.88 -14.72 -14.14
CA PRO A 220 8.05 -14.43 -15.57
C PRO A 220 6.81 -13.83 -16.23
N LYS A 221 5.63 -13.94 -15.60
CA LYS A 221 4.36 -13.41 -16.09
C LYS A 221 3.37 -13.22 -14.94
N ARG A 222 2.63 -12.11 -14.94
CA ARG A 222 1.50 -11.90 -14.02
C ARG A 222 0.43 -12.99 -14.19
N ASP A 223 -0.20 -13.37 -13.10
CA ASP A 223 -1.38 -14.21 -13.13
C ASP A 223 -2.64 -13.44 -13.61
N ALA A 224 -3.77 -14.14 -13.65
CA ALA A 224 -5.02 -13.56 -14.14
C ALA A 224 -5.60 -12.53 -13.15
N VAL A 225 -5.37 -12.69 -11.86
CA VAL A 225 -5.88 -11.78 -10.81
C VAL A 225 -5.16 -10.45 -10.91
N ASP A 226 -3.83 -10.46 -10.85
CA ASP A 226 -3.02 -9.25 -10.95
C ASP A 226 -3.24 -8.52 -12.28
N SER A 227 -3.33 -9.29 -13.39
CA SER A 227 -3.56 -8.71 -14.73
C SER A 227 -4.90 -7.99 -14.80
N ARG A 228 -5.97 -8.57 -14.25
CA ARG A 228 -7.29 -7.96 -14.18
C ARG A 228 -7.26 -6.66 -13.36
N ILE A 229 -6.65 -6.70 -12.17
CA ILE A 229 -6.58 -5.52 -11.30
C ILE A 229 -5.83 -4.37 -12.00
N ILE A 230 -4.74 -4.65 -12.71
CA ILE A 230 -4.04 -3.63 -13.50
C ILE A 230 -4.96 -3.00 -14.55
N GLU A 231 -5.77 -3.79 -15.26
CA GLU A 231 -6.72 -3.26 -16.24
C GLU A 231 -7.84 -2.45 -15.58
N GLU A 232 -8.33 -2.85 -14.41
CA GLU A 232 -9.30 -2.10 -13.63
C GLU A 232 -8.72 -0.75 -13.15
N VAL A 233 -7.46 -0.72 -12.73
CA VAL A 233 -6.77 0.53 -12.40
C VAL A 233 -6.65 1.42 -13.64
N ARG A 234 -6.30 0.87 -14.82
CA ARG A 234 -6.18 1.64 -16.06
C ARG A 234 -7.51 2.23 -16.50
N SER A 235 -8.55 1.41 -16.56
CA SER A 235 -9.88 1.84 -17.00
C SER A 235 -10.58 2.78 -15.99
N GLY A 236 -10.27 2.67 -14.69
CA GLY A 236 -11.00 3.35 -13.62
C GLY A 236 -12.33 2.68 -13.28
N GLU A 237 -12.52 1.44 -13.74
CA GLU A 237 -13.73 0.64 -13.53
C GLU A 237 -13.42 -0.56 -12.64
N ALA A 238 -14.44 -1.31 -12.24
CA ALA A 238 -14.30 -2.59 -11.55
C ALA A 238 -15.16 -3.65 -12.24
N THR A 239 -14.58 -4.84 -12.41
CA THR A 239 -15.23 -5.95 -13.11
C THR A 239 -16.14 -6.76 -12.20
N PHE A 240 -15.81 -6.85 -10.92
CA PHE A 240 -16.49 -7.68 -9.95
C PHE A 240 -16.92 -6.92 -8.70
N GLU A 241 -17.77 -7.54 -7.89
CA GLU A 241 -18.16 -7.06 -6.56
C GLU A 241 -18.74 -8.18 -5.73
N GLY A 242 -18.58 -8.08 -4.41
CA GLY A 242 -19.35 -8.87 -3.45
C GLY A 242 -20.66 -8.17 -3.07
N ASP A 243 -21.53 -8.91 -2.44
CA ASP A 243 -22.86 -8.44 -2.05
C ASP A 243 -22.86 -7.42 -0.91
N SER A 244 -21.93 -7.57 0.04
CA SER A 244 -22.01 -6.90 1.34
C SER A 244 -21.79 -5.39 1.27
N PHE A 245 -20.92 -4.92 0.38
CA PHE A 245 -20.59 -3.50 0.27
C PHE A 245 -21.83 -2.66 -0.10
N LYS A 246 -22.60 -3.10 -1.09
CA LYS A 246 -23.87 -2.47 -1.47
C LYS A 246 -24.98 -2.66 -0.42
N LYS A 247 -25.08 -3.83 0.18
CA LYS A 247 -26.07 -4.12 1.23
C LYS A 247 -25.90 -3.22 2.45
N ARG A 248 -24.71 -2.70 2.70
CA ARG A 248 -24.45 -1.71 3.76
C ARG A 248 -24.74 -0.26 3.35
N GLY A 249 -25.49 -0.06 2.27
CA GLY A 249 -25.86 1.27 1.76
C GLY A 249 -24.79 1.99 0.95
N ARG A 250 -23.63 1.36 0.77
CA ARG A 250 -22.57 1.90 -0.08
C ARG A 250 -22.90 1.61 -1.53
N MET A 251 -22.89 2.66 -2.37
CA MET A 251 -23.26 2.53 -3.79
C MET A 251 -24.64 1.89 -4.06
N ALA A 252 -25.57 1.93 -3.11
CA ALA A 252 -26.84 1.22 -3.18
C ALA A 252 -27.65 1.51 -4.48
N ASN A 253 -27.49 2.71 -5.04
CA ASN A 253 -28.19 3.14 -6.25
C ASN A 253 -27.26 3.18 -7.49
N SER A 254 -26.09 2.57 -7.42
CA SER A 254 -25.13 2.54 -8.54
C SER A 254 -25.31 1.27 -9.38
N SER A 255 -25.31 1.43 -10.70
CA SER A 255 -25.20 0.30 -11.65
C SER A 255 -23.77 -0.21 -11.81
N LEU A 256 -22.78 0.56 -11.33
CA LEU A 256 -21.38 0.18 -11.42
C LEU A 256 -21.04 -0.93 -10.43
N LYS A 257 -20.10 -1.79 -10.80
CA LYS A 257 -19.47 -2.73 -9.87
C LYS A 257 -18.55 -1.98 -8.91
N SER A 258 -18.53 -2.41 -7.65
CA SER A 258 -17.73 -1.70 -6.63
C SER A 258 -16.24 -2.06 -6.64
N GLY A 259 -15.87 -3.23 -7.10
CA GLY A 259 -14.52 -3.78 -6.91
C GLY A 259 -14.23 -4.29 -5.50
N ILE A 260 -15.16 -4.11 -4.56
CA ILE A 260 -15.02 -4.62 -3.19
C ILE A 260 -15.72 -5.98 -3.12
N ILE A 261 -14.97 -7.02 -2.83
CA ILE A 261 -15.40 -8.42 -2.83
C ILE A 261 -15.53 -8.98 -1.40
N ASP A 262 -16.26 -10.05 -1.25
CA ASP A 262 -16.49 -10.76 0.02
C ASP A 262 -15.76 -12.09 0.08
N SER A 263 -15.51 -12.69 -1.09
CA SER A 263 -14.93 -14.03 -1.26
C SER A 263 -14.12 -14.07 -2.55
N PRO A 264 -13.08 -14.92 -2.64
CA PRO A 264 -12.43 -15.21 -3.92
C PRO A 264 -13.39 -15.72 -5.00
N ASP A 265 -14.50 -16.35 -4.62
CA ASP A 265 -15.51 -16.84 -5.56
C ASP A 265 -16.22 -15.72 -6.33
N ASP A 266 -16.30 -14.51 -5.75
CA ASP A 266 -16.86 -13.33 -6.42
C ASP A 266 -16.11 -12.95 -7.69
N VAL A 267 -14.84 -13.37 -7.79
CA VAL A 267 -13.94 -13.10 -8.94
C VAL A 267 -13.59 -14.36 -9.72
N GLY A 268 -14.31 -15.47 -9.51
CA GLY A 268 -14.09 -16.74 -10.20
C GLY A 268 -13.13 -17.70 -9.51
N GLY A 269 -12.74 -17.42 -8.27
CA GLY A 269 -11.91 -18.29 -7.45
C GLY A 269 -10.41 -18.18 -7.74
N TRP A 270 -9.67 -19.14 -7.22
CA TRP A 270 -8.21 -19.18 -7.35
C TRP A 270 -7.78 -19.43 -8.80
N PRO A 271 -6.79 -18.68 -9.30
CA PRO A 271 -6.29 -18.89 -10.66
C PRO A 271 -5.57 -20.26 -10.76
N VAL A 272 -5.72 -20.91 -11.90
CA VAL A 272 -4.92 -22.11 -12.21
C VAL A 272 -3.53 -21.66 -12.62
N LEU A 273 -2.55 -21.84 -11.74
CA LEU A 273 -1.17 -21.54 -12.01
C LEU A 273 -0.53 -22.67 -12.82
N LYS A 274 0.01 -22.33 -13.99
CA LYS A 274 0.79 -23.28 -14.80
C LYS A 274 2.21 -23.34 -14.25
N THR A 275 2.61 -24.51 -13.80
CA THR A 275 3.98 -24.76 -13.33
C THR A 275 4.81 -25.41 -14.42
N ALA A 276 6.09 -25.09 -14.50
CA ALA A 276 7.11 -25.83 -15.22
C ALA A 276 7.98 -26.60 -14.20
N PRO A 277 8.75 -27.60 -14.64
CA PRO A 277 9.80 -28.18 -13.78
C PRO A 277 10.71 -27.06 -13.25
N ALA A 278 11.07 -27.15 -11.97
CA ALA A 278 12.03 -26.20 -11.41
C ALA A 278 13.35 -26.26 -12.21
N PRO A 279 14.02 -25.13 -12.44
CA PRO A 279 15.37 -25.13 -12.97
C PRO A 279 16.29 -25.98 -12.07
N ALA A 280 17.38 -26.52 -12.63
CA ALA A 280 18.40 -27.17 -11.83
C ALA A 280 19.02 -26.16 -10.85
N ASP A 281 19.22 -26.60 -9.62
CA ASP A 281 19.84 -25.89 -8.50
C ASP A 281 20.65 -26.96 -7.76
N SER A 282 21.93 -27.06 -8.15
CA SER A 282 22.76 -28.23 -7.79
C SER A 282 23.24 -28.21 -6.36
N ASP A 283 23.41 -27.04 -5.77
CA ASP A 283 23.88 -26.89 -4.38
C ASP A 283 22.76 -26.51 -3.39
N HIS A 284 21.54 -26.31 -3.92
CA HIS A 284 20.33 -26.03 -3.15
C HIS A 284 20.36 -24.74 -2.33
N ASP A 285 20.97 -23.69 -2.88
CA ASP A 285 21.02 -22.38 -2.25
C ASP A 285 19.87 -21.43 -2.67
N GLY A 286 19.05 -21.89 -3.63
CA GLY A 286 17.88 -21.16 -4.14
C GLY A 286 18.17 -20.38 -5.42
N MET A 287 19.38 -20.43 -5.95
CA MET A 287 19.75 -19.86 -7.24
C MET A 287 19.86 -20.95 -8.31
N PRO A 288 19.22 -20.79 -9.48
CA PRO A 288 19.36 -21.76 -10.55
C PRO A 288 20.80 -21.79 -11.11
N ASP A 289 21.33 -22.99 -11.39
CA ASP A 289 22.67 -23.21 -11.98
C ASP A 289 22.98 -22.29 -13.15
N THR A 290 21.99 -22.13 -14.07
CA THR A 290 22.14 -21.28 -15.25
C THR A 290 22.23 -19.79 -14.89
N TRP A 291 21.54 -19.36 -13.84
CA TRP A 291 21.63 -18.00 -13.35
C TRP A 291 23.00 -17.72 -12.72
N GLU A 292 23.47 -18.64 -11.89
CA GLU A 292 24.78 -18.54 -11.23
C GLU A 292 25.92 -18.44 -12.26
N LEU A 293 25.95 -19.37 -13.22
CA LEU A 293 26.94 -19.34 -14.32
C LEU A 293 26.94 -18.00 -15.08
N ASN A 294 25.75 -17.43 -15.34
CA ASN A 294 25.63 -16.15 -16.04
C ASN A 294 26.07 -14.95 -15.18
N ASN A 295 26.11 -15.12 -13.85
CA ASN A 295 26.52 -14.10 -12.89
C ASN A 295 27.90 -14.36 -12.27
N GLY A 296 28.64 -15.34 -12.78
CA GLY A 296 30.00 -15.66 -12.32
C GLY A 296 30.07 -16.34 -10.96
N LEU A 297 28.97 -17.00 -10.56
CA LEU A 297 28.87 -17.84 -9.37
C LEU A 297 29.09 -19.31 -9.73
N ASN A 298 29.29 -20.14 -8.72
CA ASN A 298 29.57 -21.57 -8.87
C ASN A 298 28.39 -22.42 -8.43
N PRO A 299 27.67 -23.10 -9.34
CA PRO A 299 26.47 -23.93 -9.04
C PRO A 299 26.68 -25.09 -8.05
N ASN A 300 27.87 -25.22 -7.48
CA ASN A 300 28.18 -26.24 -6.48
C ASN A 300 28.76 -25.64 -5.18
N ASP A 301 28.60 -24.33 -4.95
CA ASP A 301 29.08 -23.65 -3.75
C ASP A 301 27.95 -22.82 -3.09
N PRO A 302 27.14 -23.40 -2.20
CA PRO A 302 25.97 -22.75 -1.61
C PRO A 302 26.32 -21.52 -0.75
N ALA A 303 27.60 -21.20 -0.56
CA ALA A 303 28.04 -20.06 0.22
C ALA A 303 28.38 -18.84 -0.64
N ASP A 304 28.44 -18.98 -1.96
CA ASP A 304 28.92 -17.90 -2.82
C ASP A 304 27.87 -16.85 -3.14
N GLY A 305 26.57 -17.16 -2.98
CA GLY A 305 25.49 -16.19 -3.07
C GLY A 305 25.55 -15.05 -2.06
N SER A 306 26.35 -15.20 -1.01
CA SER A 306 26.63 -14.13 -0.06
C SER A 306 27.80 -13.21 -0.47
N LYS A 307 28.50 -13.49 -1.56
CA LYS A 307 29.59 -12.68 -2.05
C LYS A 307 29.04 -11.37 -2.61
N ILE A 308 29.49 -10.27 -2.05
CA ILE A 308 29.15 -8.94 -2.56
C ILE A 308 29.84 -8.75 -3.91
N SER A 309 29.07 -8.51 -4.98
CA SER A 309 29.65 -8.11 -6.25
C SER A 309 30.44 -6.82 -6.06
N SER A 310 31.72 -6.84 -6.37
CA SER A 310 32.62 -5.70 -6.33
C SER A 310 32.30 -4.66 -7.40
#